data_8f366e4b70fbd7f5b8547f75a62dc25f
#
_entry.id   8f366e4b70fbd7f5b8547f75a62dc25f
#
_cell.length_a   1.000
_cell.length_b   1.000
_cell.length_c   1.000
_cell.angle_alpha   90.00
_cell.angle_beta   90.00
_cell.angle_gamma   90.00
#
_symmetry.space_group_name_H-M   'P 1'
#
loop_
_entity.id
_entity.type
_entity.pdbx_description
1 polymer ?
#
loop_
_entity_poly.entity_id
_entity_poly.type
_entity_poly.pdbx_seq_one_letter_code
_entity_poly.pdbx_strand_id
1 'polypeptide(L)'
;MKNLCNIVQNNTLQSVNVNDGIELTYQVFGQPIATAPVVLVNHALTGNSEVAGEKGWWKNLIGKNEVIDTEKFTIICFNIPGNGFDQKEENLIAAYKRLTTKKMAALFWEGLNRIGIESLFAVIGGSLGGGIAWEMGFLKPKSIQYIIPIATNYKATDWLIGNVLVQDQILNNSTHPIHDARLHAMLLYRTPQSLQAKFNTEKKDEVFQVESWLLHHGAKLEERFLLAAYKLMNHLLKTIGGAISEEDLIEFAKETTAEIHQIAITTDYFFTPDENRKTHQKLKEINNKIKYSEIDSIHGHDAFLIEYEQLNTILKPIFTTQIN
;
A
#
# COMPACT_ATOMS: atom_id res chain seq x y z
N MET A 1 -28.42 33.36 9.39
CA MET A 1 -27.56 33.14 8.23
C MET A 1 -26.59 32.04 8.59
N LYS A 2 -26.81 30.81 8.08
CA LYS A 2 -25.93 29.67 8.32
C LYS A 2 -24.77 29.81 7.32
N ASN A 3 -23.57 30.04 7.82
CA ASN A 3 -22.36 29.91 7.02
C ASN A 3 -22.26 28.44 6.60
N LEU A 4 -22.51 28.16 5.32
CA LEU A 4 -22.10 26.95 4.66
C LEU A 4 -20.57 26.96 4.69
N CYS A 5 -20.00 26.16 5.58
CA CYS A 5 -18.59 25.86 5.54
C CYS A 5 -18.33 25.14 4.21
N ASN A 6 -17.72 25.85 3.27
CA ASN A 6 -17.28 25.26 2.01
C ASN A 6 -16.28 24.15 2.36
N ILE A 7 -16.70 22.90 2.17
CA ILE A 7 -15.81 21.75 2.17
C ILE A 7 -14.89 21.96 0.96
N VAL A 8 -13.73 22.52 1.18
CA VAL A 8 -12.68 22.63 0.18
C VAL A 8 -12.14 21.22 -0.01
N GLN A 9 -12.66 20.50 -0.99
CA GLN A 9 -12.02 19.29 -1.49
C GLN A 9 -10.71 19.71 -2.16
N ASN A 10 -9.66 19.86 -1.38
CA ASN A 10 -8.32 20.16 -1.87
C ASN A 10 -7.63 18.87 -2.32
N ASN A 11 -8.14 18.25 -3.40
CA ASN A 11 -7.53 17.09 -4.04
C ASN A 11 -6.25 17.47 -4.84
N THR A 12 -5.73 18.67 -4.63
CA THR A 12 -4.52 19.14 -5.32
C THR A 12 -3.28 18.47 -4.72
N LEU A 13 -2.32 18.15 -5.58
CA LEU A 13 -1.01 17.69 -5.15
C LEU A 13 -0.30 18.79 -4.37
N GLN A 14 0.07 18.49 -3.14
CA GLN A 14 0.80 19.37 -2.24
C GLN A 14 2.20 18.78 -2.00
N SER A 15 3.10 19.58 -1.44
CA SER A 15 4.43 19.10 -1.08
C SER A 15 4.92 19.69 0.23
N VAL A 16 5.83 18.95 0.87
CA VAL A 16 6.54 19.38 2.08
C VAL A 16 7.99 18.91 2.00
N ASN A 17 8.92 19.80 2.33
CA ASN A 17 10.33 19.43 2.39
C ASN A 17 10.63 18.67 3.69
N VAL A 18 11.26 17.53 3.54
CA VAL A 18 11.74 16.68 4.63
C VAL A 18 13.27 16.57 4.57
N ASN A 19 13.86 15.85 5.53
CA ASN A 19 15.31 15.67 5.61
C ASN A 19 15.88 15.05 4.32
N ASP A 20 17.18 15.17 4.14
CA ASP A 20 17.93 14.73 2.96
C ASP A 20 17.54 15.50 1.68
N GLY A 21 16.89 16.67 1.79
CA GLY A 21 16.49 17.49 0.65
C GLY A 21 15.37 16.89 -0.20
N ILE A 22 14.60 15.94 0.36
CA ILE A 22 13.51 15.28 -0.35
C ILE A 22 12.25 16.16 -0.29
N GLU A 23 11.66 16.43 -1.45
CA GLU A 23 10.32 16.99 -1.57
C GLU A 23 9.30 15.83 -1.50
N LEU A 24 8.57 15.73 -0.37
CA LEU A 24 7.55 14.73 -0.17
C LEU A 24 6.20 15.25 -0.65
N THR A 25 5.68 14.72 -1.74
CA THR A 25 4.38 15.12 -2.29
C THR A 25 3.25 14.31 -1.69
N TYR A 26 2.06 14.91 -1.54
CA TYR A 26 0.89 14.28 -0.93
C TYR A 26 -0.43 14.90 -1.39
N GLN A 27 -1.52 14.19 -1.15
CA GLN A 27 -2.88 14.72 -1.31
C GLN A 27 -3.67 14.52 -0.02
N VAL A 28 -4.61 15.45 0.20
CA VAL A 28 -5.53 15.42 1.35
C VAL A 28 -6.95 15.31 0.83
N PHE A 29 -7.74 14.42 1.41
CA PHE A 29 -9.14 14.20 1.09
C PHE A 29 -9.98 14.27 2.37
N GLY A 30 -11.25 14.62 2.21
CA GLY A 30 -12.19 14.67 3.32
C GLY A 30 -12.07 15.92 4.19
N GLN A 31 -11.98 15.75 5.50
CA GLN A 31 -11.96 16.86 6.43
C GLN A 31 -10.61 17.61 6.42
N PRO A 32 -10.60 18.92 6.68
CA PRO A 32 -9.35 19.68 6.82
C PRO A 32 -8.44 19.09 7.91
N ILE A 33 -7.13 19.26 7.75
CA ILE A 33 -6.15 18.87 8.78
C ILE A 33 -6.49 19.56 10.10
N ALA A 34 -6.34 18.86 11.22
CA ALA A 34 -6.64 19.27 12.59
C ALA A 34 -8.15 19.43 12.90
N THR A 35 -9.06 19.03 12.02
CA THR A 35 -10.52 19.11 12.31
C THR A 35 -11.15 17.72 12.49
N ALA A 36 -10.49 16.65 12.12
CA ALA A 36 -10.98 15.28 12.22
C ALA A 36 -9.82 14.29 12.45
N PRO A 37 -10.13 13.07 12.90
CA PRO A 37 -9.11 12.02 13.03
C PRO A 37 -8.43 11.72 11.68
N VAL A 38 -7.11 11.50 11.73
CA VAL A 38 -6.29 11.34 10.53
C VAL A 38 -6.12 9.89 10.16
N VAL A 39 -6.45 9.54 8.91
CA VAL A 39 -6.16 8.25 8.28
C VAL A 39 -5.05 8.46 7.26
N LEU A 40 -3.91 7.82 7.46
CA LEU A 40 -2.84 7.78 6.48
C LEU A 40 -3.00 6.55 5.59
N VAL A 41 -3.07 6.76 4.30
CA VAL A 41 -3.12 5.69 3.30
C VAL A 41 -1.76 5.57 2.62
N ASN A 42 -1.15 4.39 2.68
CA ASN A 42 0.09 4.10 1.98
C ASN A 42 -0.21 3.33 0.69
N HIS A 43 0.22 3.88 -0.45
CA HIS A 43 -0.05 3.26 -1.74
C HIS A 43 0.84 2.03 -2.02
N ALA A 44 0.33 1.13 -2.88
CA ALA A 44 1.07 -0.04 -3.35
C ALA A 44 2.14 0.35 -4.41
N LEU A 45 2.90 -0.63 -4.91
CA LEU A 45 4.07 -0.45 -5.78
C LEU A 45 3.82 0.51 -6.96
N THR A 46 2.73 0.34 -7.70
CA THR A 46 2.39 1.17 -8.87
C THR A 46 1.30 2.20 -8.58
N GLY A 47 1.01 2.43 -7.28
CA GLY A 47 0.05 3.41 -6.81
C GLY A 47 0.64 4.82 -6.70
N ASN A 48 -0.17 5.71 -6.19
CA ASN A 48 0.15 7.11 -5.95
C ASN A 48 -0.78 7.69 -4.88
N SER A 49 -0.65 8.99 -4.61
CA SER A 49 -1.45 9.69 -3.61
C SER A 49 -2.93 9.89 -3.96
N GLU A 50 -3.35 9.65 -5.20
CA GLU A 50 -4.75 9.84 -5.64
C GLU A 50 -5.62 8.63 -5.23
N VAL A 51 -5.94 8.54 -3.93
CA VAL A 51 -6.63 7.37 -3.34
C VAL A 51 -8.15 7.49 -3.36
N ALA A 52 -8.69 8.69 -3.42
CA ALA A 52 -10.12 8.98 -3.36
C ALA A 52 -10.57 9.94 -4.47
N GLY A 53 -11.87 10.18 -4.59
CA GLY A 53 -12.45 10.98 -5.67
C GLY A 53 -12.66 10.15 -6.94
N GLU A 54 -13.03 10.80 -8.03
CA GLU A 54 -13.44 10.15 -9.28
C GLU A 54 -12.36 9.22 -9.85
N LYS A 55 -11.10 9.64 -9.80
CA LYS A 55 -9.93 8.88 -10.29
C LYS A 55 -9.23 8.07 -9.20
N GLY A 56 -9.69 8.14 -7.95
CA GLY A 56 -9.08 7.46 -6.83
C GLY A 56 -9.04 5.95 -7.02
N TRP A 57 -7.85 5.36 -6.84
CA TRP A 57 -7.69 3.91 -7.04
C TRP A 57 -8.34 3.08 -5.91
N TRP A 58 -8.70 3.69 -4.77
CA TRP A 58 -9.46 3.08 -3.66
C TRP A 58 -10.80 3.77 -3.39
N LYS A 59 -11.37 4.42 -4.40
CA LYS A 59 -12.63 5.16 -4.28
C LYS A 59 -13.84 4.33 -3.80
N ASN A 60 -13.76 3.01 -3.92
CA ASN A 60 -14.81 2.10 -3.41
C ASN A 60 -14.63 1.76 -1.91
N LEU A 61 -13.56 2.25 -1.28
CA LEU A 61 -13.33 2.17 0.17
C LEU A 61 -13.27 3.55 0.81
N ILE A 62 -12.83 4.58 0.05
CA ILE A 62 -12.56 5.93 0.56
C ILE A 62 -13.43 6.93 -0.21
N GLY A 63 -14.41 7.47 0.45
CA GLY A 63 -15.34 8.41 -0.17
C GLY A 63 -16.46 8.82 0.79
N LYS A 64 -17.37 9.65 0.33
CA LYS A 64 -18.58 9.98 1.09
C LYS A 64 -19.45 8.74 1.26
N ASN A 65 -19.80 8.41 2.50
CA ASN A 65 -20.53 7.22 2.92
C ASN A 65 -19.82 5.87 2.63
N GLU A 66 -18.58 5.89 2.19
CA GLU A 66 -17.76 4.68 2.12
C GLU A 66 -17.24 4.27 3.50
N VAL A 67 -16.62 3.11 3.63
CA VAL A 67 -16.13 2.62 4.93
C VAL A 67 -15.15 3.57 5.57
N ILE A 68 -14.27 4.20 4.79
CA ILE A 68 -13.42 5.32 5.21
C ILE A 68 -14.08 6.62 4.71
N ASP A 69 -14.96 7.14 5.55
CA ASP A 69 -15.86 8.22 5.19
C ASP A 69 -15.14 9.58 5.20
N THR A 70 -15.08 10.21 4.04
CA THR A 70 -14.51 11.55 3.87
C THR A 70 -15.26 12.65 4.62
N GLU A 71 -16.50 12.41 5.08
CA GLU A 71 -17.22 13.35 5.95
C GLU A 71 -16.80 13.24 7.42
N LYS A 72 -16.07 12.19 7.81
CA LYS A 72 -15.66 11.92 9.19
C LYS A 72 -14.15 11.99 9.43
N PHE A 73 -13.36 11.77 8.41
CA PHE A 73 -11.90 11.64 8.52
C PHE A 73 -11.16 12.65 7.65
N THR A 74 -9.96 13.02 8.09
CA THR A 74 -8.93 13.61 7.25
C THR A 74 -8.11 12.46 6.67
N ILE A 75 -8.14 12.26 5.37
CA ILE A 75 -7.40 11.20 4.69
C ILE A 75 -6.17 11.80 4.02
N ILE A 76 -4.99 11.28 4.31
CA ILE A 76 -3.73 11.71 3.73
C ILE A 76 -3.08 10.54 3.01
N CYS A 77 -2.53 10.80 1.84
CA CYS A 77 -1.67 9.84 1.16
C CYS A 77 -0.43 10.56 0.64
N PHE A 78 0.74 10.13 1.10
CA PHE A 78 2.02 10.56 0.53
C PHE A 78 2.34 9.74 -0.70
N ASN A 79 3.00 10.37 -1.68
CA ASN A 79 3.71 9.63 -2.71
C ASN A 79 5.02 9.11 -2.11
N ILE A 80 5.34 7.84 -2.35
CA ILE A 80 6.67 7.31 -2.02
C ILE A 80 7.68 8.12 -2.83
N PRO A 81 8.67 8.77 -2.20
CA PRO A 81 9.66 9.59 -2.90
C PRO A 81 10.30 8.83 -4.06
N GLY A 82 10.35 9.44 -5.22
CA GLY A 82 10.87 8.83 -6.44
C GLY A 82 9.88 7.95 -7.20
N ASN A 83 8.57 7.92 -6.85
CA ASN A 83 7.56 7.18 -7.62
C ASN A 83 7.20 7.85 -8.96
N GLY A 84 7.65 9.09 -9.20
CA GLY A 84 7.45 9.81 -10.46
C GLY A 84 6.03 10.35 -10.69
N PHE A 85 5.14 10.29 -9.68
CA PHE A 85 3.76 10.78 -9.84
C PHE A 85 3.66 12.30 -10.03
N ASP A 86 4.57 13.05 -9.47
CA ASP A 86 4.69 14.51 -9.63
C ASP A 86 5.23 14.96 -10.99
N GLN A 87 5.66 13.99 -11.84
CA GLN A 87 6.26 14.21 -13.17
C GLN A 87 7.52 15.08 -13.15
N LYS A 88 8.21 15.19 -12.01
CA LYS A 88 9.46 15.91 -11.86
C LYS A 88 10.64 14.94 -11.95
N GLU A 89 11.48 15.09 -12.98
CA GLU A 89 12.66 14.24 -13.16
C GLU A 89 13.67 14.38 -12.02
N GLU A 90 13.81 15.59 -11.47
CA GLU A 90 14.69 15.89 -10.35
C GLU A 90 14.30 15.15 -9.05
N ASN A 91 13.06 14.72 -8.93
CA ASN A 91 12.56 13.94 -7.79
C ASN A 91 12.76 12.42 -7.98
N LEU A 92 13.24 11.97 -9.14
CA LEU A 92 13.60 10.58 -9.35
C LEU A 92 14.91 10.22 -8.63
N ILE A 93 14.96 9.05 -8.03
CA ILE A 93 16.08 8.66 -7.18
C ILE A 93 16.91 7.55 -7.86
N ALA A 94 18.03 7.93 -8.48
CA ALA A 94 18.92 7.00 -9.17
C ALA A 94 19.65 6.07 -8.19
N ALA A 95 20.06 6.56 -7.01
CA ALA A 95 20.77 5.78 -5.99
C ALA A 95 19.82 5.00 -5.06
N TYR A 96 18.73 4.46 -5.60
CA TYR A 96 17.61 3.87 -4.87
C TYR A 96 17.98 2.69 -3.95
N LYS A 97 19.08 1.98 -4.22
CA LYS A 97 19.51 0.81 -3.42
C LYS A 97 19.84 1.15 -1.95
N ARG A 98 20.01 2.43 -1.62
CA ARG A 98 20.22 2.92 -0.25
C ARG A 98 18.91 3.17 0.51
N LEU A 99 17.78 3.16 -0.21
CA LEU A 99 16.47 3.42 0.37
C LEU A 99 15.83 2.12 0.86
N THR A 100 15.12 2.21 1.98
CA THR A 100 14.42 1.09 2.60
C THR A 100 13.01 1.52 2.98
N THR A 101 12.10 0.56 3.21
CA THR A 101 10.77 0.84 3.75
C THR A 101 10.82 1.53 5.10
N LYS A 102 11.79 1.20 5.95
CA LYS A 102 12.05 1.92 7.21
C LYS A 102 12.36 3.41 6.97
N LYS A 103 13.19 3.72 5.95
CA LYS A 103 13.48 5.11 5.60
C LYS A 103 12.23 5.82 5.06
N MET A 104 11.41 5.14 4.25
CA MET A 104 10.13 5.70 3.76
C MET A 104 9.18 6.01 4.91
N ALA A 105 9.03 5.10 5.86
CA ALA A 105 8.23 5.31 7.06
C ALA A 105 8.73 6.50 7.91
N ALA A 106 10.05 6.65 8.04
CA ALA A 106 10.64 7.80 8.75
C ALA A 106 10.35 9.12 8.03
N LEU A 107 10.45 9.16 6.70
CA LEU A 107 10.10 10.34 5.89
C LEU A 107 8.61 10.68 6.00
N PHE A 108 7.73 9.68 6.01
CA PHE A 108 6.29 9.90 6.20
C PHE A 108 5.98 10.47 7.59
N TRP A 109 6.61 9.96 8.64
CA TRP A 109 6.49 10.55 9.97
C TRP A 109 7.01 11.99 10.03
N GLU A 110 8.11 12.27 9.37
CA GLU A 110 8.61 13.65 9.28
C GLU A 110 7.64 14.55 8.51
N GLY A 111 7.14 14.10 7.35
CA GLY A 111 6.13 14.83 6.58
C GLY A 111 4.88 15.13 7.39
N LEU A 112 4.35 14.14 8.14
CA LEU A 112 3.23 14.33 9.06
C LEU A 112 3.52 15.40 10.11
N ASN A 113 4.68 15.34 10.77
CA ASN A 113 5.07 16.32 11.77
C ASN A 113 5.17 17.75 11.18
N ARG A 114 5.71 17.88 9.94
CA ARG A 114 5.83 19.18 9.25
C ARG A 114 4.48 19.82 8.93
N ILE A 115 3.44 19.00 8.73
CA ILE A 115 2.07 19.48 8.50
C ILE A 115 1.21 19.48 9.79
N GLY A 116 1.84 19.32 10.97
CA GLY A 116 1.18 19.45 12.26
C GLY A 116 0.46 18.20 12.76
N ILE A 117 0.83 16.99 12.29
CA ILE A 117 0.20 15.73 12.68
C ILE A 117 1.20 14.88 13.46
N GLU A 118 0.94 14.63 14.73
CA GLU A 118 1.79 13.86 15.63
C GLU A 118 1.32 12.42 15.86
N SER A 119 0.02 12.16 15.62
CA SER A 119 -0.60 10.85 15.81
C SER A 119 -1.63 10.56 14.71
N LEU A 120 -1.89 9.28 14.50
CA LEU A 120 -2.82 8.79 13.49
C LEU A 120 -3.96 8.00 14.15
N PHE A 121 -5.19 8.23 13.69
CA PHE A 121 -6.28 7.30 13.94
C PHE A 121 -5.99 5.96 13.29
N ALA A 122 -5.61 5.96 12.00
CA ALA A 122 -5.23 4.74 11.33
C ALA A 122 -4.11 4.97 10.31
N VAL A 123 -3.25 3.96 10.15
CA VAL A 123 -2.42 3.78 8.96
C VAL A 123 -2.87 2.52 8.25
N ILE A 124 -3.18 2.64 6.96
CA ILE A 124 -3.68 1.55 6.12
C ILE A 124 -2.92 1.49 4.80
N GLY A 125 -2.61 0.29 4.33
CA GLY A 125 -1.97 0.13 3.03
C GLY A 125 -2.00 -1.31 2.53
N GLY A 126 -2.05 -1.48 1.21
CA GLY A 126 -1.94 -2.77 0.56
C GLY A 126 -0.51 -3.06 0.08
N SER A 127 -0.08 -4.32 0.14
CA SER A 127 1.20 -4.76 -0.42
C SER A 127 2.39 -3.96 0.14
N LEU A 128 3.20 -3.31 -0.70
CA LEU A 128 4.29 -2.41 -0.27
C LEU A 128 3.82 -1.36 0.75
N GLY A 129 2.63 -0.77 0.51
CA GLY A 129 2.05 0.22 1.42
C GLY A 129 1.74 -0.34 2.81
N GLY A 130 1.33 -1.60 2.87
CA GLY A 130 1.13 -2.31 4.14
C GLY A 130 2.46 -2.61 4.85
N GLY A 131 3.53 -2.94 4.10
CA GLY A 131 4.87 -3.06 4.64
C GLY A 131 5.37 -1.75 5.25
N ILE A 132 5.09 -0.60 4.61
CA ILE A 132 5.40 0.72 5.18
C ILE A 132 4.55 1.00 6.41
N ALA A 133 3.28 0.55 6.46
CA ALA A 133 2.44 0.71 7.65
C ALA A 133 3.01 -0.04 8.87
N TRP A 134 3.54 -1.24 8.69
CA TRP A 134 4.29 -1.97 9.71
C TRP A 134 5.51 -1.18 10.20
N GLU A 135 6.34 -0.69 9.29
CA GLU A 135 7.53 0.11 9.63
C GLU A 135 7.18 1.40 10.38
N MET A 136 6.06 2.03 10.03
CA MET A 136 5.57 3.22 10.77
C MET A 136 5.18 2.86 12.21
N GLY A 137 4.55 1.70 12.40
CA GLY A 137 4.25 1.16 13.72
C GLY A 137 5.50 0.90 14.55
N PHE A 138 6.50 0.23 13.97
CA PHE A 138 7.79 -0.02 14.64
C PHE A 138 8.51 1.27 15.06
N LEU A 139 8.45 2.32 14.22
CA LEU A 139 9.10 3.60 14.54
C LEU A 139 8.40 4.39 15.64
N LYS A 140 7.06 4.33 15.70
CA LYS A 140 6.26 5.06 16.70
C LYS A 140 5.11 4.19 17.24
N PRO A 141 5.39 3.21 18.09
CA PRO A 141 4.41 2.20 18.54
C PRO A 141 3.24 2.75 19.35
N LYS A 142 3.31 4.02 19.81
CA LYS A 142 2.29 4.67 20.63
C LYS A 142 1.56 5.82 19.92
N SER A 143 1.90 6.11 18.67
CA SER A 143 1.36 7.25 17.92
C SER A 143 0.30 6.86 16.89
N ILE A 144 -0.11 5.59 16.84
CA ILE A 144 -1.12 5.07 15.90
C ILE A 144 -2.16 4.29 16.70
N GLN A 145 -3.44 4.56 16.44
CA GLN A 145 -4.52 3.79 17.09
C GLN A 145 -4.79 2.48 16.34
N TYR A 146 -4.83 2.49 14.99
CA TYR A 146 -5.05 1.31 14.16
C TYR A 146 -3.97 1.15 13.09
N ILE A 147 -3.32 -0.02 13.03
CA ILE A 147 -2.38 -0.39 11.97
C ILE A 147 -3.03 -1.47 11.13
N ILE A 148 -3.26 -1.20 9.83
CA ILE A 148 -4.06 -2.05 8.95
C ILE A 148 -3.23 -2.44 7.71
N PRO A 149 -2.32 -3.42 7.83
CA PRO A 149 -1.56 -3.94 6.71
C PRO A 149 -2.38 -4.98 5.95
N ILE A 150 -2.55 -4.80 4.64
CA ILE A 150 -3.36 -5.66 3.77
C ILE A 150 -2.46 -6.33 2.73
N ALA A 151 -2.62 -7.64 2.50
CA ALA A 151 -1.86 -8.40 1.52
C ALA A 151 -0.34 -8.17 1.64
N THR A 152 0.17 -8.24 2.86
CA THR A 152 1.58 -7.99 3.20
C THR A 152 1.94 -8.68 4.51
N ASN A 153 3.25 -8.71 4.85
CA ASN A 153 3.72 -9.13 6.17
C ASN A 153 4.69 -8.07 6.73
N TYR A 154 5.02 -8.19 8.02
CA TYR A 154 5.98 -7.27 8.67
C TYR A 154 7.40 -7.40 8.11
N LYS A 155 7.73 -8.53 7.45
CA LYS A 155 9.06 -8.85 6.91
C LYS A 155 8.97 -9.54 5.56
N ALA A 156 9.87 -9.16 4.66
CA ALA A 156 10.04 -9.84 3.38
C ALA A 156 10.53 -11.27 3.56
N THR A 157 9.91 -12.23 2.88
CA THR A 157 10.32 -13.64 2.86
C THR A 157 11.35 -13.88 1.75
N ASP A 158 12.06 -15.02 1.80
CA ASP A 158 12.98 -15.43 0.71
C ASP A 158 12.25 -15.56 -0.63
N TRP A 159 10.97 -16.01 -0.59
CA TRP A 159 10.12 -16.06 -1.79
C TRP A 159 9.90 -14.67 -2.40
N LEU A 160 9.53 -13.69 -1.59
CA LEU A 160 9.36 -12.31 -2.06
C LEU A 160 10.70 -11.73 -2.58
N ILE A 161 11.79 -11.93 -1.84
CA ILE A 161 13.13 -11.46 -2.22
C ILE A 161 13.57 -12.09 -3.56
N GLY A 162 13.32 -13.38 -3.77
CA GLY A 162 13.57 -14.07 -5.03
C GLY A 162 12.78 -13.47 -6.21
N ASN A 163 11.49 -13.20 -6.01
CA ASN A 163 10.65 -12.56 -7.02
C ASN A 163 11.12 -11.13 -7.34
N VAL A 164 11.51 -10.36 -6.32
CA VAL A 164 12.11 -9.02 -6.51
C VAL A 164 13.39 -9.10 -7.34
N LEU A 165 14.24 -10.12 -7.13
CA LEU A 165 15.44 -10.33 -7.94
C LEU A 165 15.09 -10.61 -9.41
N VAL A 166 14.11 -11.48 -9.69
CA VAL A 166 13.66 -11.76 -11.07
C VAL A 166 13.16 -10.48 -11.74
N GLN A 167 12.34 -9.68 -11.04
CA GLN A 167 11.89 -8.38 -11.53
C GLN A 167 13.06 -7.43 -11.81
N ASP A 168 14.04 -7.35 -10.90
CA ASP A 168 15.23 -6.51 -11.07
C ASP A 168 16.05 -6.93 -12.31
N GLN A 169 16.17 -8.24 -12.59
CA GLN A 169 16.82 -8.74 -13.79
C GLN A 169 16.06 -8.34 -15.07
N ILE A 170 14.73 -8.44 -15.09
CA ILE A 170 13.91 -7.99 -16.23
C ILE A 170 14.09 -6.49 -16.43
N LEU A 171 13.97 -5.69 -15.36
CA LEU A 171 14.08 -4.22 -15.42
C LEU A 171 15.46 -3.71 -15.85
N ASN A 172 16.52 -4.54 -15.73
CA ASN A 172 17.87 -4.15 -16.11
C ASN A 172 18.32 -4.72 -17.47
N ASN A 173 17.67 -5.77 -17.98
CA ASN A 173 18.18 -6.49 -19.15
C ASN A 173 17.17 -6.55 -20.33
N SER A 174 15.89 -6.25 -20.13
CA SER A 174 14.92 -6.24 -21.21
C SER A 174 15.05 -4.98 -22.08
N THR A 175 14.66 -5.10 -23.35
CA THR A 175 14.47 -3.96 -24.28
C THR A 175 13.18 -3.18 -24.00
N HIS A 176 12.20 -3.82 -23.36
CA HIS A 176 10.95 -3.23 -22.90
C HIS A 176 10.77 -3.48 -21.39
N PRO A 177 11.62 -2.87 -20.54
CA PRO A 177 11.78 -3.31 -19.15
C PRO A 177 10.52 -3.21 -18.30
N ILE A 178 9.76 -2.12 -18.41
CA ILE A 178 8.53 -1.92 -17.63
C ILE A 178 7.43 -2.87 -18.11
N HIS A 179 7.26 -2.95 -19.44
CA HIS A 179 6.32 -3.85 -20.08
C HIS A 179 6.52 -5.29 -19.61
N ASP A 180 7.73 -5.83 -19.80
CA ASP A 180 8.03 -7.23 -19.54
C ASP A 180 8.00 -7.56 -18.02
N ALA A 181 8.48 -6.64 -17.19
CA ALA A 181 8.34 -6.79 -15.75
C ALA A 181 6.86 -6.82 -15.31
N ARG A 182 5.99 -6.06 -15.98
CA ARG A 182 4.54 -6.09 -15.71
C ARG A 182 3.90 -7.42 -16.10
N LEU A 183 4.29 -8.03 -17.23
CA LEU A 183 3.80 -9.36 -17.60
C LEU A 183 4.09 -10.38 -16.51
N HIS A 184 5.34 -10.44 -16.05
CA HIS A 184 5.74 -11.33 -14.97
C HIS A 184 4.98 -11.03 -13.67
N ALA A 185 4.85 -9.74 -13.29
CA ALA A 185 4.13 -9.33 -12.08
C ALA A 185 2.67 -9.78 -12.10
N MET A 186 1.99 -9.67 -13.24
CA MET A 186 0.58 -10.09 -13.37
C MET A 186 0.38 -11.60 -13.13
N LEU A 187 1.37 -12.44 -13.44
CA LEU A 187 1.31 -13.87 -13.14
C LEU A 187 1.50 -14.17 -11.64
N LEU A 188 2.18 -13.28 -10.89
CA LEU A 188 2.31 -13.38 -9.44
C LEU A 188 1.09 -12.81 -8.71
N TYR A 189 0.49 -11.75 -9.27
CA TYR A 189 -0.65 -11.07 -8.66
C TYR A 189 -1.97 -11.79 -8.87
N ARG A 190 -2.06 -12.66 -9.91
CA ARG A 190 -3.24 -13.46 -10.21
C ARG A 190 -2.93 -14.94 -10.01
N THR A 191 -3.97 -15.73 -9.75
CA THR A 191 -3.82 -17.19 -9.63
C THR A 191 -4.11 -17.89 -10.95
N PRO A 192 -3.61 -19.13 -11.14
CA PRO A 192 -4.02 -19.96 -12.28
C PRO A 192 -5.55 -20.12 -12.37
N GLN A 193 -6.22 -20.29 -11.21
CA GLN A 193 -7.68 -20.40 -11.15
C GLN A 193 -8.38 -19.12 -11.64
N SER A 194 -7.89 -17.94 -11.21
CA SER A 194 -8.41 -16.65 -11.67
C SER A 194 -8.24 -16.46 -13.18
N LEU A 195 -7.08 -16.83 -13.72
CA LEU A 195 -6.81 -16.74 -15.15
C LEU A 195 -7.67 -17.73 -15.93
N GLN A 196 -7.81 -18.98 -15.46
CA GLN A 196 -8.67 -19.97 -16.08
C GLN A 196 -10.14 -19.53 -16.08
N ALA A 197 -10.65 -19.04 -14.96
CA ALA A 197 -12.03 -18.56 -14.87
C ALA A 197 -12.31 -17.38 -15.79
N LYS A 198 -11.31 -16.51 -16.03
CA LYS A 198 -11.45 -15.33 -16.87
C LYS A 198 -11.34 -15.64 -18.37
N PHE A 199 -10.42 -16.51 -18.76
CA PHE A 199 -10.04 -16.67 -20.18
C PHE A 199 -10.41 -18.02 -20.77
N ASN A 200 -10.51 -19.07 -19.95
CA ASN A 200 -10.90 -20.42 -20.37
C ASN A 200 -10.15 -20.93 -21.62
N THR A 201 -8.89 -20.52 -21.81
CA THR A 201 -8.06 -20.86 -22.99
C THR A 201 -8.65 -20.38 -24.32
N GLU A 202 -9.55 -19.41 -24.28
CA GLU A 202 -10.21 -18.87 -25.48
C GLU A 202 -9.27 -18.04 -26.33
N LYS A 203 -9.51 -18.07 -27.64
CA LYS A 203 -8.82 -17.26 -28.64
C LYS A 203 -9.77 -16.24 -29.28
N LYS A 204 -9.17 -15.14 -29.71
CA LYS A 204 -9.76 -14.17 -30.60
C LYS A 204 -8.74 -13.87 -31.70
N ASP A 205 -9.15 -13.98 -32.97
CA ASP A 205 -8.27 -13.74 -34.13
C ASP A 205 -6.93 -14.53 -34.04
N GLU A 206 -7.01 -15.84 -33.71
CA GLU A 206 -5.90 -16.79 -33.52
C GLU A 206 -4.97 -16.48 -32.32
N VAL A 207 -5.18 -15.41 -31.56
CA VAL A 207 -4.39 -15.05 -30.36
C VAL A 207 -5.14 -15.46 -29.09
N PHE A 208 -4.45 -16.07 -28.12
CA PHE A 208 -5.06 -16.36 -26.82
C PHE A 208 -5.41 -15.07 -26.08
N GLN A 209 -6.62 -15.00 -25.53
CA GLN A 209 -7.09 -13.80 -24.82
C GLN A 209 -6.22 -13.46 -23.61
N VAL A 210 -5.63 -14.44 -22.94
CA VAL A 210 -4.68 -14.22 -21.82
C VAL A 210 -3.41 -13.52 -22.29
N GLU A 211 -2.90 -13.84 -23.49
CA GLU A 211 -1.72 -13.15 -24.07
C GLU A 211 -2.05 -11.68 -24.34
N SER A 212 -3.17 -11.42 -25.03
CA SER A 212 -3.63 -10.05 -25.30
C SER A 212 -3.83 -9.24 -24.02
N TRP A 213 -4.36 -9.86 -22.97
CA TRP A 213 -4.55 -9.23 -21.68
C TRP A 213 -3.23 -8.90 -20.99
N LEU A 214 -2.26 -9.81 -20.98
CA LEU A 214 -0.94 -9.56 -20.39
C LEU A 214 -0.22 -8.43 -21.14
N LEU A 215 -0.16 -8.50 -22.47
CA LEU A 215 0.47 -7.47 -23.30
C LEU A 215 -0.17 -6.08 -23.09
N HIS A 216 -1.52 -6.03 -23.01
CA HIS A 216 -2.22 -4.78 -22.67
C HIS A 216 -1.80 -4.21 -21.32
N HIS A 217 -1.67 -5.05 -20.28
CA HIS A 217 -1.21 -4.59 -18.96
C HIS A 217 0.24 -4.11 -18.97
N GLY A 218 1.10 -4.76 -19.75
CA GLY A 218 2.48 -4.32 -19.97
C GLY A 218 2.54 -2.94 -20.59
N ALA A 219 1.90 -2.76 -21.76
CA ALA A 219 1.84 -1.50 -22.49
C ALA A 219 1.24 -0.37 -21.63
N LYS A 220 0.10 -0.62 -20.97
CA LYS A 220 -0.56 0.37 -20.13
C LYS A 220 0.30 0.84 -18.95
N LEU A 221 1.15 -0.03 -18.39
CA LEU A 221 2.07 0.40 -17.32
C LEU A 221 3.24 1.19 -17.91
N GLU A 222 3.82 0.75 -19.01
CA GLU A 222 4.93 1.42 -19.67
C GLU A 222 4.60 2.86 -20.09
N GLU A 223 3.34 3.12 -20.51
CA GLU A 223 2.85 4.46 -20.87
C GLU A 223 2.84 5.44 -19.69
N ARG A 224 2.67 4.97 -18.44
CA ARG A 224 2.43 5.84 -17.28
C ARG A 224 3.46 5.76 -16.17
N PHE A 225 4.42 4.84 -16.25
CA PHE A 225 5.35 4.59 -15.16
C PHE A 225 6.80 4.75 -15.64
N LEU A 226 7.64 5.34 -14.82
CA LEU A 226 9.03 5.58 -15.15
C LEU A 226 9.92 4.42 -14.70
N LEU A 227 10.92 4.06 -15.50
CA LEU A 227 11.82 2.93 -15.21
C LEU A 227 12.56 3.12 -13.88
N ALA A 228 13.06 4.33 -13.60
CA ALA A 228 13.73 4.64 -12.34
C ALA A 228 12.80 4.45 -11.14
N ALA A 229 11.54 4.89 -11.27
CA ALA A 229 10.51 4.70 -10.25
C ALA A 229 10.20 3.21 -10.03
N TYR A 230 10.03 2.42 -11.10
CA TYR A 230 9.75 1.00 -10.95
C TYR A 230 10.90 0.24 -10.28
N LYS A 231 12.15 0.53 -10.65
CA LYS A 231 13.33 -0.06 -10.00
C LYS A 231 13.37 0.24 -8.51
N LEU A 232 13.08 1.47 -8.11
CA LEU A 232 12.99 1.85 -6.70
C LEU A 232 11.86 1.10 -6.00
N MET A 233 10.63 1.15 -6.53
CA MET A 233 9.47 0.49 -5.90
C MET A 233 9.67 -1.01 -5.76
N ASN A 234 10.22 -1.68 -6.78
CA ASN A 234 10.58 -3.09 -6.72
C ASN A 234 11.64 -3.37 -5.63
N HIS A 235 12.67 -2.52 -5.55
CA HIS A 235 13.71 -2.66 -4.53
C HIS A 235 13.15 -2.54 -3.11
N LEU A 236 12.21 -1.62 -2.85
CA LEU A 236 11.62 -1.41 -1.54
C LEU A 236 10.92 -2.66 -1.00
N LEU A 237 10.28 -3.45 -1.85
CA LEU A 237 9.59 -4.69 -1.43
C LEU A 237 10.51 -5.64 -0.63
N LYS A 238 11.73 -5.87 -1.08
CA LYS A 238 12.67 -6.76 -0.38
C LYS A 238 13.25 -6.16 0.89
N THR A 239 13.03 -4.88 1.15
CA THR A 239 13.52 -4.19 2.35
C THR A 239 12.50 -4.16 3.48
N ILE A 240 11.26 -4.62 3.24
CA ILE A 240 10.22 -4.68 4.28
C ILE A 240 10.73 -5.48 5.47
N GLY A 241 10.77 -4.86 6.65
CA GLY A 241 11.22 -5.48 7.89
C GLY A 241 12.68 -5.94 7.89
N GLY A 242 13.50 -5.49 6.93
CA GLY A 242 14.87 -5.94 6.78
C GLY A 242 15.77 -5.63 7.99
N ALA A 243 15.43 -4.62 8.78
CA ALA A 243 16.12 -4.25 10.01
C ALA A 243 15.41 -4.75 11.29
N ILE A 244 14.35 -5.56 11.16
CA ILE A 244 13.54 -6.04 12.29
C ILE A 244 13.96 -7.48 12.62
N SER A 245 14.51 -7.68 13.81
CA SER A 245 14.75 -8.99 14.38
C SER A 245 13.46 -9.60 14.95
N GLU A 246 13.52 -10.85 15.38
CA GLU A 246 12.40 -11.48 16.07
C GLU A 246 12.15 -10.85 17.45
N GLU A 247 13.23 -10.48 18.12
CA GLU A 247 13.20 -9.78 19.42
C GLU A 247 12.54 -8.41 19.27
N ASP A 248 12.90 -7.63 18.24
CA ASP A 248 12.29 -6.32 17.95
C ASP A 248 10.78 -6.45 17.70
N LEU A 249 10.34 -7.50 16.99
CA LEU A 249 8.93 -7.77 16.74
C LEU A 249 8.17 -8.07 18.04
N ILE A 250 8.76 -8.87 18.93
CA ILE A 250 8.19 -9.22 20.24
C ILE A 250 8.11 -7.97 21.13
N GLU A 251 9.17 -7.16 21.16
CA GLU A 251 9.20 -5.93 21.94
C GLU A 251 8.15 -4.94 21.44
N PHE A 252 8.07 -4.74 20.13
CA PHE A 252 7.00 -3.94 19.51
C PHE A 252 5.60 -4.40 19.93
N ALA A 253 5.35 -5.71 19.90
CA ALA A 253 4.04 -6.25 20.26
C ALA A 253 3.69 -6.00 21.74
N LYS A 254 4.68 -5.93 22.63
CA LYS A 254 4.49 -5.57 24.05
C LYS A 254 4.25 -4.07 24.25
N GLU A 255 4.92 -3.24 23.47
CA GLU A 255 4.91 -1.79 23.67
C GLU A 255 3.81 -1.05 22.93
N THR A 256 3.34 -1.60 21.79
CA THR A 256 2.37 -0.92 20.95
C THR A 256 1.04 -0.74 21.65
N THR A 257 0.50 0.47 21.57
CA THR A 257 -0.87 0.76 21.99
C THR A 257 -1.88 0.55 20.86
N ALA A 258 -1.40 0.37 19.63
CA ALA A 258 -2.23 0.18 18.45
C ALA A 258 -2.99 -1.15 18.48
N GLU A 259 -4.20 -1.14 17.95
CA GLU A 259 -4.86 -2.35 17.48
C GLU A 259 -4.36 -2.64 16.05
N ILE A 260 -3.86 -3.86 15.82
CA ILE A 260 -3.31 -4.26 14.52
C ILE A 260 -4.31 -5.18 13.83
N HIS A 261 -4.76 -4.80 12.64
CA HIS A 261 -5.64 -5.61 11.81
C HIS A 261 -4.89 -6.12 10.59
N GLN A 262 -4.19 -7.24 10.73
CA GLN A 262 -3.50 -7.89 9.64
C GLN A 262 -4.51 -8.59 8.73
N ILE A 263 -4.58 -8.20 7.45
CA ILE A 263 -5.52 -8.75 6.47
C ILE A 263 -4.73 -9.44 5.36
N ALA A 264 -4.87 -10.76 5.25
CA ALA A 264 -4.25 -11.56 4.21
C ALA A 264 -5.27 -11.93 3.12
N ILE A 265 -4.82 -12.59 2.06
CA ILE A 265 -5.66 -13.12 0.98
C ILE A 265 -5.39 -14.61 0.88
N THR A 266 -6.45 -15.43 0.85
CA THR A 266 -6.35 -16.91 0.91
C THR A 266 -5.49 -17.51 -0.20
N THR A 267 -5.42 -16.87 -1.35
CA THR A 267 -4.72 -17.36 -2.55
C THR A 267 -3.55 -16.47 -2.98
N ASP A 268 -3.05 -15.61 -2.09
CA ASP A 268 -1.91 -14.72 -2.40
C ASP A 268 -0.62 -15.52 -2.55
N TYR A 269 -0.02 -15.49 -3.76
CA TYR A 269 1.29 -16.10 -4.03
C TYR A 269 2.44 -15.13 -3.83
N PHE A 270 2.17 -13.83 -3.65
CA PHE A 270 3.21 -12.83 -3.48
C PHE A 270 3.55 -12.61 -1.99
N PHE A 271 2.52 -12.42 -1.16
CA PHE A 271 2.61 -12.44 0.31
C PHE A 271 1.75 -13.57 0.85
N THR A 272 2.33 -14.75 0.99
CA THR A 272 1.58 -15.96 1.26
C THR A 272 0.81 -15.91 2.59
N PRO A 273 -0.44 -16.41 2.63
CA PRO A 273 -1.25 -16.37 3.85
C PRO A 273 -0.63 -17.18 5.00
N ASP A 274 0.12 -18.23 4.73
CA ASP A 274 0.76 -19.03 5.75
C ASP A 274 1.78 -18.24 6.57
N GLU A 275 2.58 -17.38 5.94
CA GLU A 275 3.50 -16.49 6.64
C GLU A 275 2.76 -15.44 7.47
N ASN A 276 1.63 -14.95 6.97
CA ASN A 276 0.76 -14.04 7.71
C ASN A 276 0.13 -14.70 8.94
N ARG A 277 -0.35 -15.96 8.81
CA ARG A 277 -0.88 -16.76 9.91
C ARG A 277 0.16 -17.01 11.00
N LYS A 278 1.40 -17.37 10.62
CA LYS A 278 2.52 -17.55 11.55
C LYS A 278 2.82 -16.29 12.33
N THR A 279 2.88 -15.13 11.65
CA THR A 279 3.09 -13.84 12.29
C THR A 279 1.99 -13.54 13.31
N HIS A 280 0.72 -13.68 12.92
CA HIS A 280 -0.40 -13.47 13.82
C HIS A 280 -0.38 -14.43 15.03
N GLN A 281 -0.16 -15.75 14.80
CA GLN A 281 -0.09 -16.74 15.86
C GLN A 281 0.97 -16.38 16.92
N LYS A 282 2.15 -15.94 16.50
CA LYS A 282 3.21 -15.48 17.39
C LYS A 282 2.81 -14.24 18.19
N LEU A 283 2.17 -13.27 17.55
CA LEU A 283 1.91 -11.98 18.17
C LEU A 283 0.67 -11.94 19.05
N LYS A 284 -0.40 -12.71 18.71
CA LYS A 284 -1.66 -12.72 19.47
C LYS A 284 -1.50 -13.21 20.92
N GLU A 285 -0.50 -14.05 21.19
CA GLU A 285 -0.20 -14.54 22.53
C GLU A 285 0.44 -13.46 23.43
N ILE A 286 1.08 -12.45 22.77
CA ILE A 286 1.74 -11.35 23.43
C ILE A 286 0.76 -10.17 23.62
N ASN A 287 -0.05 -9.89 22.58
CA ASN A 287 -0.97 -8.76 22.55
C ASN A 287 -2.29 -9.14 21.88
N ASN A 288 -3.36 -9.19 22.65
CA ASN A 288 -4.70 -9.57 22.19
C ASN A 288 -5.38 -8.52 21.28
N LYS A 289 -4.78 -7.34 21.13
CA LYS A 289 -5.20 -6.31 20.17
C LYS A 289 -4.75 -6.60 18.74
N ILE A 290 -3.97 -7.67 18.52
CA ILE A 290 -3.54 -8.06 17.18
C ILE A 290 -4.56 -9.01 16.60
N LYS A 291 -5.28 -8.53 15.58
CA LYS A 291 -6.36 -9.24 14.88
C LYS A 291 -5.88 -9.72 13.52
N TYR A 292 -6.52 -10.76 13.02
CA TYR A 292 -6.24 -11.35 11.72
C TYR A 292 -7.54 -11.65 10.98
N SER A 293 -7.56 -11.34 9.70
CA SER A 293 -8.65 -11.68 8.79
C SER A 293 -8.09 -12.12 7.44
N GLU A 294 -8.86 -12.88 6.69
CA GLU A 294 -8.54 -13.28 5.33
C GLU A 294 -9.64 -12.83 4.38
N ILE A 295 -9.22 -12.32 3.22
CA ILE A 295 -10.10 -12.14 2.06
C ILE A 295 -10.10 -13.48 1.32
N ASP A 296 -11.26 -14.11 1.21
CA ASP A 296 -11.44 -15.33 0.44
C ASP A 296 -11.67 -14.98 -1.03
N SER A 297 -10.70 -15.30 -1.88
CA SER A 297 -10.77 -14.93 -3.30
C SER A 297 -9.88 -15.82 -4.15
N ILE A 298 -10.32 -16.08 -5.38
CA ILE A 298 -9.51 -16.74 -6.40
C ILE A 298 -8.52 -15.79 -7.07
N HIS A 299 -8.59 -14.48 -6.79
CA HIS A 299 -7.89 -13.46 -7.55
C HIS A 299 -6.44 -13.19 -7.11
N GLY A 300 -5.96 -13.89 -6.08
CA GLY A 300 -4.59 -13.76 -5.59
C GLY A 300 -4.31 -12.39 -4.98
N HIS A 301 -3.08 -11.92 -5.11
CA HIS A 301 -2.61 -10.67 -4.51
C HIS A 301 -3.49 -9.46 -4.86
N ASP A 302 -4.05 -9.40 -6.06
CA ASP A 302 -4.92 -8.29 -6.50
C ASP A 302 -6.27 -8.23 -5.78
N ALA A 303 -6.66 -9.24 -4.96
CA ALA A 303 -7.97 -9.29 -4.34
C ALA A 303 -8.28 -8.07 -3.44
N PHE A 304 -7.29 -7.42 -2.83
CA PHE A 304 -7.51 -6.20 -2.06
C PHE A 304 -7.93 -4.98 -2.91
N LEU A 305 -7.85 -5.10 -4.25
CA LEU A 305 -8.34 -4.13 -5.22
C LEU A 305 -9.60 -4.61 -5.95
N ILE A 306 -10.16 -5.76 -5.57
CA ILE A 306 -11.29 -6.42 -6.23
C ILE A 306 -12.41 -6.71 -5.24
N GLU A 307 -12.09 -7.30 -4.09
CA GLU A 307 -13.03 -7.83 -3.09
C GLU A 307 -13.47 -6.75 -2.08
N TYR A 308 -14.02 -5.66 -2.59
CA TYR A 308 -14.40 -4.50 -1.76
C TYR A 308 -15.48 -4.81 -0.73
N GLU A 309 -16.42 -5.71 -1.00
CA GLU A 309 -17.47 -6.10 -0.05
C GLU A 309 -16.88 -6.78 1.19
N GLN A 310 -15.91 -7.67 0.99
CA GLN A 310 -15.22 -8.34 2.09
C GLN A 310 -14.37 -7.34 2.87
N LEU A 311 -13.61 -6.46 2.18
CA LEU A 311 -12.84 -5.40 2.83
C LEU A 311 -13.73 -4.46 3.63
N ASN A 312 -14.86 -4.02 3.08
CA ASN A 312 -15.82 -3.17 3.78
C ASN A 312 -16.31 -3.86 5.06
N THR A 313 -16.63 -5.16 4.99
CA THR A 313 -17.08 -5.92 6.16
C THR A 313 -16.01 -6.00 7.24
N ILE A 314 -14.75 -6.26 6.86
CA ILE A 314 -13.62 -6.36 7.80
C ILE A 314 -13.29 -4.99 8.41
N LEU A 315 -13.33 -3.92 7.63
CA LEU A 315 -12.92 -2.57 8.04
C LEU A 315 -14.03 -1.81 8.80
N LYS A 316 -15.30 -2.14 8.55
CA LYS A 316 -16.45 -1.43 9.14
C LYS A 316 -16.38 -1.30 10.67
N PRO A 317 -16.04 -2.32 11.48
CA PRO A 317 -15.93 -2.17 12.92
C PRO A 317 -14.93 -1.11 13.36
N ILE A 318 -13.84 -0.90 12.59
CA ILE A 318 -12.77 0.06 12.91
C ILE A 318 -13.26 1.49 12.65
N PHE A 319 -13.86 1.73 11.48
CA PHE A 319 -14.21 3.08 11.02
C PHE A 319 -15.61 3.54 11.41
N THR A 320 -16.43 2.66 12.02
CA THR A 320 -17.76 3.03 12.57
C THR A 320 -17.76 3.19 14.08
N THR A 321 -16.67 2.84 14.78
CA THR A 321 -16.52 3.10 16.21
C THR A 321 -16.72 4.59 16.47
N GLN A 322 -17.55 4.95 17.46
CA GLN A 322 -17.82 6.35 17.78
C GLN A 322 -16.52 7.09 18.03
N ILE A 323 -16.29 8.10 17.20
CA ILE A 323 -15.19 9.05 17.39
C ILE A 323 -15.69 9.97 18.53
N ASN A 324 -15.25 9.66 19.76
CA ASN A 324 -15.52 10.50 20.95
C ASN A 324 -14.57 11.69 20.96
#